data_8820850823704a9bcbdd66f48ceb7f91
#
_entry.id   8820850823704a9bcbdd66f48ceb7f91
#
_cell.length_a   1.000
_cell.length_b   1.000
_cell.length_c   1.000
_cell.angle_alpha   90.00
_cell.angle_beta   90.00
_cell.angle_gamma   90.00
#
_symmetry.space_group_name_H-M   'P 1'
#
loop_
_entity.id
_entity.type
_entity.pdbx_description
1 polymer ?
#
loop_
_entity_poly.entity_id
_entity_poly.type
_entity_poly.pdbx_seq_one_letter_code
_entity_poly.pdbx_strand_id
1 'polypeptide(L)'
;MVGRRGQDRQIFLDGPYGMMTCVSNVPMNTSERSNGDPRGRPIGVFDSGVGGLTVLHELLVRLPREDFLYLGDTARFPYGERTPEELSRFSAEVTEELAGRGAKLLVVACNSATAAALPALRRRMMETTLGIDVLGVVRPEALRAVAATRSGRIGLLATPTTVASRAYEDAVGAIDPHVTLHAVPCPTLASIIQAGKQFDERAVQTVREVCAPLKRADVDTVILGCTHYPLIQPMLQRMLGPGVTLVSSGAALARQVEHALSTRDLQNPQSGEGEYRFLCTGDTEVFEQAGTRFLQMPLGPVERVELATVEVMA
;
A
#
# COMPACT_ATOMS: atom_id res chain seq x y z
N MET A 1 -22.92 14.90 -53.75
CA MET A 1 -22.29 13.79 -54.51
C MET A 1 -21.14 13.26 -53.70
N VAL A 2 -21.18 11.95 -53.40
CA VAL A 2 -20.09 11.02 -53.08
C VAL A 2 -19.16 11.44 -51.92
N GLY A 3 -19.16 10.94 -50.70
CA GLY A 3 -19.27 9.56 -50.26
C GLY A 3 -17.92 8.82 -50.28
N ARG A 4 -17.14 8.82 -49.16
CA ARG A 4 -16.19 7.73 -48.95
C ARG A 4 -16.18 7.33 -47.44
N ARG A 5 -16.61 6.09 -47.24
CA ARG A 5 -16.47 5.29 -45.99
C ARG A 5 -15.00 4.91 -45.84
N GLY A 6 -14.43 5.09 -44.68
CA GLY A 6 -13.15 4.49 -44.26
C GLY A 6 -13.44 3.26 -43.44
N GLN A 7 -12.90 2.16 -43.88
CA GLN A 7 -13.11 0.81 -43.34
C GLN A 7 -12.36 0.60 -42.03
N ASP A 8 -13.08 0.03 -41.04
CA ASP A 8 -12.54 -0.64 -39.86
C ASP A 8 -11.64 -1.80 -40.30
N ARG A 9 -10.43 -1.82 -39.76
CA ARG A 9 -9.57 -3.03 -39.76
C ARG A 9 -9.54 -3.61 -38.36
N GLN A 10 -10.36 -4.63 -38.13
CA GLN A 10 -10.20 -5.59 -37.06
C GLN A 10 -8.95 -6.41 -37.35
N ILE A 11 -7.98 -6.36 -36.43
CA ILE A 11 -6.88 -7.32 -36.39
C ILE A 11 -7.11 -8.20 -35.17
N PHE A 12 -7.53 -9.44 -35.40
CA PHE A 12 -7.50 -10.51 -34.41
C PHE A 12 -6.07 -11.04 -34.30
N LEU A 13 -5.52 -11.02 -33.11
CA LEU A 13 -4.35 -11.83 -32.75
C LEU A 13 -4.71 -12.63 -31.51
N ASP A 14 -4.94 -13.93 -31.72
CA ASP A 14 -5.04 -14.93 -30.67
C ASP A 14 -3.67 -15.19 -30.05
N GLY A 15 -3.56 -15.01 -28.73
CA GLY A 15 -2.41 -15.41 -27.92
C GLY A 15 -2.82 -15.59 -26.46
N PRO A 16 -2.21 -16.50 -25.70
CA PRO A 16 -2.69 -16.95 -24.39
C PRO A 16 -2.42 -15.98 -23.22
N TYR A 17 -2.02 -14.74 -23.49
CA TYR A 17 -1.89 -13.69 -22.50
C TYR A 17 -2.64 -12.45 -23.02
N GLY A 18 -3.86 -12.25 -22.53
CA GLY A 18 -4.65 -11.03 -22.82
C GLY A 18 -3.86 -9.78 -22.43
N MET A 19 -3.45 -8.98 -23.41
CA MET A 19 -2.93 -7.63 -23.17
C MET A 19 -4.05 -6.78 -22.57
N MET A 20 -3.87 -6.28 -21.35
CA MET A 20 -4.66 -5.20 -20.80
C MET A 20 -4.53 -3.98 -21.74
N THR A 21 -5.58 -3.68 -22.48
CA THR A 21 -5.63 -2.47 -23.32
C THR A 21 -5.88 -1.26 -22.43
N CYS A 22 -4.98 -0.27 -22.49
CA CYS A 22 -5.22 1.06 -21.95
C CYS A 22 -6.55 1.59 -22.49
N VAL A 23 -7.53 1.79 -21.62
CA VAL A 23 -8.79 2.41 -21.96
C VAL A 23 -8.55 3.91 -22.19
N SER A 24 -8.94 4.37 -23.36
CA SER A 24 -8.83 5.74 -23.84
C SER A 24 -9.46 6.75 -22.89
N ASN A 25 -8.75 7.89 -22.69
CA ASN A 25 -9.20 9.10 -22.03
C ASN A 25 -10.57 9.57 -22.56
N VAL A 26 -11.62 9.34 -21.80
CA VAL A 26 -12.84 10.12 -21.87
C VAL A 26 -12.87 10.99 -20.62
N PRO A 27 -12.91 12.33 -20.73
CA PRO A 27 -13.07 13.18 -19.55
C PRO A 27 -14.46 12.93 -18.98
N MET A 28 -14.53 12.22 -17.84
CA MET A 28 -15.80 11.99 -17.19
C MET A 28 -16.25 13.22 -16.41
N ASN A 29 -17.47 13.60 -16.67
CA ASN A 29 -18.22 14.53 -15.87
C ASN A 29 -18.45 13.90 -14.48
N THR A 30 -17.60 14.25 -13.51
CA THR A 30 -17.60 13.71 -12.14
C THR A 30 -18.85 14.06 -11.33
N SER A 31 -19.78 14.85 -11.90
CA SER A 31 -20.97 15.32 -11.19
C SER A 31 -22.17 14.36 -11.18
N GLU A 32 -22.19 13.31 -12.01
CA GLU A 32 -23.39 12.46 -12.13
C GLU A 32 -23.33 11.10 -11.43
N ARG A 33 -22.14 10.57 -11.08
CA ARG A 33 -22.03 9.24 -10.44
C ARG A 33 -22.04 9.23 -8.91
N SER A 34 -21.84 10.37 -8.21
CA SER A 34 -21.64 10.38 -6.77
C SER A 34 -22.88 10.68 -5.90
N ASN A 35 -24.07 10.87 -6.48
CA ASN A 35 -25.21 11.44 -5.75
C ASN A 35 -26.17 10.43 -5.12
N GLY A 36 -25.80 9.18 -4.83
CA GLY A 36 -26.78 8.28 -4.19
C GLY A 36 -26.18 7.05 -3.50
N ASP A 37 -25.42 6.23 -4.19
CA ASP A 37 -25.03 4.91 -3.70
C ASP A 37 -23.61 4.89 -3.11
N PRO A 38 -23.43 4.69 -1.79
CA PRO A 38 -22.11 4.64 -1.18
C PRO A 38 -21.23 3.49 -1.73
N ARG A 39 -21.82 2.46 -2.33
CA ARG A 39 -21.11 1.32 -2.91
C ARG A 39 -20.25 1.72 -4.10
N GLY A 40 -20.68 2.70 -4.90
CA GLY A 40 -19.94 3.24 -6.04
C GLY A 40 -18.86 4.25 -5.70
N ARG A 41 -18.61 4.52 -4.40
CA ARG A 41 -17.52 5.42 -3.97
C ARG A 41 -16.18 4.69 -3.99
N PRO A 42 -15.04 5.40 -4.18
CA PRO A 42 -13.73 4.76 -4.23
C PRO A 42 -13.25 4.26 -2.86
N ILE A 43 -12.32 3.32 -2.88
CA ILE A 43 -11.49 2.97 -1.73
C ILE A 43 -10.28 3.92 -1.74
N GLY A 44 -10.10 4.68 -0.66
CA GLY A 44 -8.94 5.54 -0.46
C GLY A 44 -7.75 4.72 0.04
N VAL A 45 -6.61 4.79 -0.65
CA VAL A 45 -5.37 4.12 -0.27
C VAL A 45 -4.27 5.15 -0.13
N PHE A 46 -3.50 5.14 0.96
CA PHE A 46 -2.36 6.04 1.06
C PHE A 46 -1.08 5.41 1.58
N ASP A 47 0.02 6.04 1.19
CA ASP A 47 1.38 5.73 1.63
C ASP A 47 2.21 7.03 1.73
N SER A 48 3.37 6.93 2.36
CA SER A 48 4.36 8.03 2.41
C SER A 48 4.95 8.40 1.04
N GLY A 49 4.73 7.59 0.03
CA GLY A 49 5.30 7.79 -1.30
C GLY A 49 4.70 6.85 -2.34
N VAL A 50 5.56 6.23 -3.14
CA VAL A 50 5.17 5.29 -4.20
C VAL A 50 5.15 3.83 -3.73
N GLY A 51 5.72 3.53 -2.56
CA GLY A 51 5.85 2.16 -2.05
C GLY A 51 4.52 1.44 -1.89
N GLY A 52 3.50 2.15 -1.40
CA GLY A 52 2.16 1.61 -1.21
C GLY A 52 1.45 1.15 -2.48
N LEU A 53 1.98 1.50 -3.66
CA LEU A 53 1.51 0.96 -4.94
C LEU A 53 1.72 -0.56 -5.04
N THR A 54 2.66 -1.15 -4.28
CA THR A 54 2.76 -2.61 -4.15
C THR A 54 1.54 -3.22 -3.44
N VAL A 55 0.98 -2.49 -2.48
CA VAL A 55 -0.26 -2.89 -1.78
C VAL A 55 -1.47 -2.65 -2.69
N LEU A 56 -1.50 -1.51 -3.39
CA LEU A 56 -2.55 -1.23 -4.36
C LEU A 56 -2.61 -2.31 -5.46
N HIS A 57 -1.46 -2.77 -5.98
CA HIS A 57 -1.40 -3.87 -6.95
C HIS A 57 -2.21 -5.10 -6.49
N GLU A 58 -2.01 -5.54 -5.26
CA GLU A 58 -2.72 -6.68 -4.69
C GLU A 58 -4.23 -6.40 -4.48
N LEU A 59 -4.58 -5.14 -4.18
CA LEU A 59 -5.97 -4.72 -4.10
C LEU A 59 -6.64 -4.76 -5.46
N LEU A 60 -5.99 -4.26 -6.52
CA LEU A 60 -6.50 -4.29 -7.89
C LEU A 60 -6.73 -5.73 -8.39
N VAL A 61 -5.79 -6.63 -8.11
CA VAL A 61 -5.91 -8.06 -8.47
C VAL A 61 -7.09 -8.71 -7.73
N ARG A 62 -7.31 -8.38 -6.46
CA ARG A 62 -8.34 -9.00 -5.63
C ARG A 62 -9.73 -8.41 -5.84
N LEU A 63 -9.79 -7.11 -6.09
CA LEU A 63 -11.00 -6.30 -6.11
C LEU A 63 -11.11 -5.52 -7.45
N PRO A 64 -11.12 -6.21 -8.59
CA PRO A 64 -11.00 -5.56 -9.90
C PRO A 64 -12.20 -4.68 -10.29
N ARG A 65 -13.30 -4.75 -9.56
CA ARG A 65 -14.51 -3.93 -9.81
C ARG A 65 -14.60 -2.70 -8.90
N GLU A 66 -13.69 -2.59 -7.91
CA GLU A 66 -13.66 -1.44 -7.01
C GLU A 66 -12.92 -0.26 -7.64
N ASP A 67 -13.42 0.95 -7.38
CA ASP A 67 -12.72 2.17 -7.72
C ASP A 67 -11.70 2.49 -6.63
N PHE A 68 -10.53 2.98 -7.04
CA PHE A 68 -9.46 3.32 -6.10
C PHE A 68 -8.98 4.75 -6.26
N LEU A 69 -8.73 5.40 -5.13
CA LEU A 69 -8.11 6.70 -5.03
C LEU A 69 -6.83 6.56 -4.22
N TYR A 70 -5.67 6.56 -4.88
CA TYR A 70 -4.37 6.44 -4.23
C TYR A 70 -3.77 7.83 -3.97
N LEU A 71 -3.23 8.05 -2.78
CA LEU A 71 -2.48 9.24 -2.44
C LEU A 71 -1.09 8.88 -1.90
N GLY A 72 -0.04 9.32 -2.60
CA GLY A 72 1.35 9.22 -2.15
C GLY A 72 1.84 10.55 -1.59
N ASP A 73 2.17 10.59 -0.29
CA ASP A 73 2.66 11.80 0.38
C ASP A 73 4.16 12.02 0.15
N THR A 74 4.53 12.16 -1.13
CA THR A 74 5.92 12.22 -1.57
C THR A 74 6.67 13.47 -1.12
N ALA A 75 5.99 14.57 -0.84
CA ALA A 75 6.63 15.78 -0.33
C ALA A 75 7.22 15.60 1.07
N ARG A 76 6.70 14.66 1.87
CA ARG A 76 7.14 14.39 3.24
C ARG A 76 7.85 13.05 3.43
N PHE A 77 8.12 12.36 2.31
CA PHE A 77 8.90 11.11 2.30
C PHE A 77 10.35 11.36 2.80
N PRO A 78 10.96 10.42 3.56
CA PRO A 78 10.42 9.15 4.05
C PRO A 78 9.75 9.27 5.43
N TYR A 79 8.67 8.56 5.67
CA TYR A 79 8.00 8.52 6.97
C TYR A 79 8.77 7.72 8.04
N GLY A 80 9.62 6.82 7.63
CA GLY A 80 10.37 5.95 8.53
C GLY A 80 11.42 6.64 9.43
N GLU A 81 11.64 7.94 9.22
CA GLU A 81 12.56 8.80 9.97
C GLU A 81 11.82 9.91 10.75
N ARG A 82 10.48 9.93 10.68
CA ARG A 82 9.64 10.95 11.32
C ARG A 82 9.23 10.54 12.73
N THR A 83 8.87 11.55 13.55
CA THR A 83 8.35 11.27 14.90
C THR A 83 6.94 10.70 14.84
N PRO A 84 6.47 9.98 15.88
CA PRO A 84 5.09 9.50 15.94
C PRO A 84 4.04 10.61 15.82
N GLU A 85 4.31 11.80 16.38
CA GLU A 85 3.45 12.97 16.33
C GLU A 85 3.35 13.52 14.90
N GLU A 86 4.49 13.65 14.19
CA GLU A 86 4.49 14.03 12.78
C GLU A 86 3.68 13.04 11.95
N LEU A 87 3.90 11.72 12.16
CA LEU A 87 3.18 10.68 11.42
C LEU A 87 1.68 10.70 11.69
N SER A 88 1.28 10.93 12.93
CA SER A 88 -0.14 11.06 13.29
C SER A 88 -0.79 12.24 12.59
N ARG A 89 -0.13 13.41 12.57
CA ARG A 89 -0.61 14.58 11.86
C ARG A 89 -0.68 14.37 10.35
N PHE A 90 0.41 13.90 9.74
CA PHE A 90 0.47 13.65 8.29
C PHE A 90 -0.60 12.64 7.84
N SER A 91 -0.76 11.57 8.60
CA SER A 91 -1.77 10.56 8.31
C SER A 91 -3.19 11.09 8.44
N ALA A 92 -3.46 11.97 9.41
CA ALA A 92 -4.76 12.62 9.57
C ALA A 92 -5.07 13.55 8.37
N GLU A 93 -4.10 14.37 7.94
CA GLU A 93 -4.25 15.27 6.79
C GLU A 93 -4.55 14.50 5.50
N VAL A 94 -3.81 13.42 5.25
CA VAL A 94 -4.05 12.55 4.07
C VAL A 94 -5.42 11.86 4.16
N THR A 95 -5.78 11.39 5.33
CA THR A 95 -7.05 10.68 5.56
C THR A 95 -8.25 11.61 5.34
N GLU A 96 -8.18 12.86 5.81
CA GLU A 96 -9.20 13.88 5.58
C GLU A 96 -9.36 14.22 4.10
N GLU A 97 -8.26 14.35 3.37
CA GLU A 97 -8.28 14.59 1.91
C GLU A 97 -8.99 13.46 1.16
N LEU A 98 -8.65 12.19 1.47
CA LEU A 98 -9.29 11.03 0.84
C LEU A 98 -10.77 10.92 1.22
N ALA A 99 -11.11 11.16 2.48
CA ALA A 99 -12.49 11.18 2.96
C ALA A 99 -13.31 12.31 2.32
N GLY A 100 -12.72 13.51 2.21
CA GLY A 100 -13.33 14.67 1.53
C GLY A 100 -13.59 14.42 0.05
N ARG A 101 -12.79 13.57 -0.59
CA ARG A 101 -13.01 13.09 -1.98
C ARG A 101 -13.99 11.92 -2.07
N GLY A 102 -14.63 11.55 -0.99
CA GLY A 102 -15.73 10.58 -0.96
C GLY A 102 -15.30 9.13 -0.81
N ALA A 103 -14.10 8.83 -0.31
CA ALA A 103 -13.70 7.46 -0.05
C ALA A 103 -14.68 6.76 0.90
N LYS A 104 -15.14 5.53 0.55
CA LYS A 104 -16.04 4.70 1.37
C LYS A 104 -15.31 3.85 2.42
N LEU A 105 -14.03 3.63 2.22
CA LEU A 105 -13.13 2.87 3.08
C LEU A 105 -11.71 3.41 2.89
N LEU A 106 -10.90 3.42 3.95
CA LEU A 106 -9.54 3.91 3.93
C LEU A 106 -8.55 2.79 4.23
N VAL A 107 -7.48 2.73 3.44
CA VAL A 107 -6.39 1.77 3.55
C VAL A 107 -5.08 2.50 3.80
N VAL A 108 -4.48 2.27 4.96
CA VAL A 108 -3.15 2.75 5.30
C VAL A 108 -2.13 1.71 4.83
N ALA A 109 -1.58 1.90 3.62
CA ALA A 109 -0.60 0.99 3.04
C ALA A 109 0.78 1.12 3.70
N CYS A 110 1.12 2.31 4.18
CA CYS A 110 2.39 2.61 4.86
C CYS A 110 2.48 1.92 6.21
N ASN A 111 3.52 1.10 6.42
CA ASN A 111 3.75 0.41 7.69
C ASN A 111 4.05 1.40 8.83
N SER A 112 4.86 2.45 8.57
CA SER A 112 5.19 3.47 9.57
C SER A 112 3.96 4.27 9.98
N ALA A 113 3.11 4.68 9.03
CA ALA A 113 1.86 5.37 9.31
C ALA A 113 0.86 4.45 10.05
N THR A 114 0.75 3.18 9.65
CA THR A 114 -0.09 2.20 10.35
C THR A 114 0.35 2.04 11.81
N ALA A 115 1.65 1.87 12.03
CA ALA A 115 2.22 1.65 13.37
C ALA A 115 2.01 2.86 14.30
N ALA A 116 2.16 4.08 13.77
CA ALA A 116 2.08 5.30 14.57
C ALA A 116 0.64 5.85 14.70
N ALA A 117 -0.18 5.76 13.66
CA ALA A 117 -1.40 6.57 13.56
C ALA A 117 -2.71 5.76 13.53
N LEU A 118 -2.71 4.47 13.17
CA LEU A 118 -3.96 3.73 12.91
C LEU A 118 -5.01 3.80 14.02
N PRO A 119 -4.67 3.67 15.33
CA PRO A 119 -5.68 3.78 16.39
C PRO A 119 -6.33 5.15 16.46
N ALA A 120 -5.55 6.23 16.29
CA ALA A 120 -6.04 7.60 16.29
C ALA A 120 -6.92 7.89 15.07
N LEU A 121 -6.52 7.42 13.88
CA LEU A 121 -7.31 7.55 12.66
C LEU A 121 -8.67 6.85 12.78
N ARG A 122 -8.70 5.65 13.35
CA ARG A 122 -9.96 4.92 13.59
C ARG A 122 -10.90 5.69 14.52
N ARG A 123 -10.39 6.20 15.65
CA ARG A 123 -11.21 7.02 16.55
C ARG A 123 -11.76 8.23 15.83
N ARG A 124 -10.90 8.99 15.13
CA ARG A 124 -11.29 10.17 14.38
C ARG A 124 -12.38 9.89 13.34
N MET A 125 -12.25 8.82 12.56
CA MET A 125 -13.26 8.46 11.56
C MET A 125 -14.58 7.98 12.16
N MET A 126 -14.56 7.40 13.35
CA MET A 126 -15.78 7.05 14.10
C MET A 126 -16.48 8.27 14.69
N GLU A 127 -15.73 9.28 15.12
CA GLU A 127 -16.24 10.52 15.72
C GLU A 127 -16.75 11.51 14.68
N THR A 128 -16.19 11.50 13.48
CA THR A 128 -16.72 12.26 12.36
C THR A 128 -17.97 11.57 11.81
N THR A 129 -18.94 12.32 11.33
CA THR A 129 -20.22 11.83 10.78
C THR A 129 -20.07 10.86 9.60
N LEU A 130 -18.86 10.51 9.21
CA LEU A 130 -18.55 9.69 8.03
C LEU A 130 -18.58 8.18 8.30
N GLY A 131 -18.27 7.72 9.53
CA GLY A 131 -18.28 6.30 9.89
C GLY A 131 -17.41 5.40 9.00
N ILE A 132 -16.36 5.99 8.38
CA ILE A 132 -15.50 5.30 7.42
C ILE A 132 -14.53 4.38 8.17
N ASP A 133 -14.43 3.12 7.73
CA ASP A 133 -13.43 2.19 8.25
C ASP A 133 -12.02 2.56 7.81
N VAL A 134 -11.07 2.34 8.73
CA VAL A 134 -9.64 2.49 8.44
C VAL A 134 -8.92 1.17 8.69
N LEU A 135 -8.35 0.61 7.63
CA LEU A 135 -7.59 -0.64 7.67
C LEU A 135 -6.10 -0.35 7.48
N GLY A 136 -5.26 -1.11 8.18
CA GLY A 136 -3.81 -0.97 8.10
C GLY A 136 -3.10 -2.32 8.01
N VAL A 137 -1.83 -2.30 7.65
CA VAL A 137 -1.05 -3.46 7.24
C VAL A 137 -0.52 -4.33 8.38
N VAL A 138 -0.27 -3.77 9.57
CA VAL A 138 0.48 -4.45 10.64
C VAL A 138 -0.21 -5.75 11.09
N ARG A 139 -1.49 -5.70 11.44
CA ARG A 139 -2.21 -6.87 11.94
C ARG A 139 -2.36 -8.00 10.91
N PRO A 140 -2.72 -7.74 9.64
CA PRO A 140 -2.76 -8.78 8.60
C PRO A 140 -1.41 -9.47 8.38
N GLU A 141 -0.31 -8.71 8.42
CA GLU A 141 1.03 -9.28 8.30
C GLU A 141 1.40 -10.13 9.49
N ALA A 142 1.15 -9.66 10.73
CA ALA A 142 1.39 -10.42 11.94
C ALA A 142 0.62 -11.76 11.93
N LEU A 143 -0.67 -11.74 11.56
CA LEU A 143 -1.48 -12.96 11.42
C LEU A 143 -0.87 -13.95 10.41
N ARG A 144 -0.42 -13.44 9.26
CA ARG A 144 0.21 -14.29 8.23
C ARG A 144 1.55 -14.85 8.69
N ALA A 145 2.35 -14.07 9.39
CA ALA A 145 3.66 -14.49 9.87
C ALA A 145 3.53 -15.54 10.98
N VAL A 146 2.63 -15.35 11.93
CA VAL A 146 2.35 -16.32 13.00
C VAL A 146 1.80 -17.63 12.39
N ALA A 147 0.94 -17.56 11.39
CA ALA A 147 0.43 -18.75 10.72
C ALA A 147 1.48 -19.47 9.85
N ALA A 148 2.55 -18.78 9.44
CA ALA A 148 3.60 -19.33 8.58
C ALA A 148 4.78 -19.93 9.35
N THR A 149 5.10 -19.38 10.53
CA THR A 149 6.24 -19.86 11.30
C THR A 149 6.03 -21.27 11.86
N ARG A 150 7.08 -22.06 11.86
CA ARG A 150 7.13 -23.40 12.46
C ARG A 150 8.03 -23.45 13.69
N SER A 151 8.99 -22.51 13.74
CA SER A 151 9.96 -22.43 14.84
C SER A 151 9.52 -21.49 15.96
N GLY A 152 8.46 -20.69 15.73
CA GLY A 152 8.06 -19.62 16.62
C GLY A 152 9.04 -18.42 16.62
N ARG A 153 10.00 -18.38 15.69
CA ARG A 153 10.97 -17.27 15.54
C ARG A 153 10.70 -16.51 14.25
N ILE A 154 10.18 -15.31 14.37
CA ILE A 154 9.83 -14.43 13.25
C ILE A 154 10.82 -13.26 13.21
N GLY A 155 11.33 -12.93 12.04
CA GLY A 155 12.08 -11.71 11.75
C GLY A 155 11.16 -10.58 11.29
N LEU A 156 11.55 -9.35 11.57
CA LEU A 156 10.93 -8.14 11.02
C LEU A 156 12.02 -7.27 10.42
N LEU A 157 11.90 -6.94 9.14
CA LEU A 157 12.65 -5.86 8.52
C LEU A 157 11.70 -4.66 8.39
N ALA A 158 12.02 -3.53 9.02
CA ALA A 158 11.15 -2.35 8.99
C ALA A 158 11.96 -1.05 9.13
N THR A 159 11.31 0.09 8.94
CA THR A 159 11.93 1.39 9.21
C THR A 159 12.19 1.61 10.70
N PRO A 160 13.11 2.51 11.09
CA PRO A 160 13.39 2.79 12.49
C PRO A 160 12.16 3.15 13.31
N THR A 161 11.29 4.04 12.79
CA THR A 161 10.05 4.43 13.48
C THR A 161 9.09 3.26 13.66
N THR A 162 8.96 2.38 12.67
CA THR A 162 8.12 1.18 12.78
C THR A 162 8.64 0.23 13.85
N VAL A 163 9.95 -0.01 13.91
CA VAL A 163 10.55 -0.84 14.96
C VAL A 163 10.38 -0.21 16.33
N ALA A 164 10.66 1.09 16.48
CA ALA A 164 10.55 1.81 17.74
C ALA A 164 9.11 1.83 18.30
N SER A 165 8.10 1.80 17.45
CA SER A 165 6.68 1.78 17.85
C SER A 165 6.25 0.50 18.57
N ARG A 166 6.97 -0.61 18.39
CA ARG A 166 6.63 -1.96 18.85
C ARG A 166 5.28 -2.51 18.37
N ALA A 167 4.66 -1.88 17.39
CA ALA A 167 3.33 -2.28 16.90
C ALA A 167 3.28 -3.72 16.36
N TYR A 168 4.40 -4.22 15.82
CA TYR A 168 4.50 -5.62 15.38
C TYR A 168 4.69 -6.60 16.53
N GLU A 169 5.49 -6.25 17.54
CA GLU A 169 5.63 -7.03 18.74
C GLU A 169 4.29 -7.21 19.44
N ASP A 170 3.54 -6.12 19.59
CA ASP A 170 2.22 -6.13 20.23
C ASP A 170 1.23 -6.96 19.39
N ALA A 171 1.25 -6.80 18.06
CA ALA A 171 0.36 -7.55 17.18
C ALA A 171 0.67 -9.05 17.17
N VAL A 172 1.95 -9.46 17.13
CA VAL A 172 2.37 -10.86 17.17
C VAL A 172 2.06 -11.45 18.54
N GLY A 173 2.41 -10.75 19.63
CA GLY A 173 2.16 -11.22 21.00
C GLY A 173 0.67 -11.36 21.34
N ALA A 174 -0.18 -10.51 20.74
CA ALA A 174 -1.64 -10.63 20.90
C ALA A 174 -2.24 -11.83 20.13
N ILE A 175 -1.55 -12.35 19.11
CA ILE A 175 -1.96 -13.53 18.34
C ILE A 175 -1.43 -14.80 19.00
N ASP A 176 -0.12 -14.84 19.31
CA ASP A 176 0.53 -15.95 19.99
C ASP A 176 1.69 -15.43 20.88
N PRO A 177 1.54 -15.47 22.22
CA PRO A 177 2.55 -14.98 23.15
C PRO A 177 3.83 -15.85 23.21
N HIS A 178 3.82 -17.04 22.60
CA HIS A 178 4.98 -17.94 22.55
C HIS A 178 5.89 -17.66 21.35
N VAL A 179 5.44 -16.83 20.39
CA VAL A 179 6.24 -16.44 19.24
C VAL A 179 7.17 -15.28 19.60
N THR A 180 8.43 -15.40 19.19
CA THR A 180 9.44 -14.36 19.37
C THR A 180 9.63 -13.56 18.08
N LEU A 181 9.57 -12.22 18.15
CA LEU A 181 9.84 -11.32 17.03
C LEU A 181 11.26 -10.74 17.17
N HIS A 182 12.06 -10.89 16.12
CA HIS A 182 13.39 -10.32 15.96
C HIS A 182 13.35 -9.14 15.00
N ALA A 183 13.19 -7.92 15.54
CA ALA A 183 13.06 -6.71 14.71
C ALA A 183 14.43 -6.12 14.36
N VAL A 184 14.62 -5.78 13.09
CA VAL A 184 15.83 -5.15 12.55
C VAL A 184 15.44 -3.84 11.85
N PRO A 185 15.94 -2.69 12.34
CA PRO A 185 15.69 -1.41 11.70
C PRO A 185 16.52 -1.26 10.40
N CYS A 186 15.90 -0.73 9.35
CA CYS A 186 16.49 -0.54 8.03
C CYS A 186 16.39 0.95 7.63
N PRO A 187 17.25 1.84 8.13
CA PRO A 187 17.07 3.29 8.01
C PRO A 187 17.12 3.83 6.57
N THR A 188 17.94 3.25 5.69
CA THR A 188 18.18 3.80 4.34
C THR A 188 17.56 2.97 3.23
N LEU A 189 17.09 1.77 3.52
CA LEU A 189 16.72 0.78 2.49
C LEU A 189 15.52 1.25 1.64
N ALA A 190 14.51 1.84 2.25
CA ALA A 190 13.35 2.36 1.52
C ALA A 190 13.75 3.46 0.53
N SER A 191 14.60 4.42 0.94
CA SER A 191 15.09 5.51 0.09
C SER A 191 15.97 5.00 -1.07
N ILE A 192 16.81 3.99 -0.83
CA ILE A 192 17.63 3.35 -1.87
C ILE A 192 16.70 2.71 -2.94
N ILE A 193 15.68 2.00 -2.51
CA ILE A 193 14.74 1.32 -3.42
C ILE A 193 13.91 2.35 -4.21
N GLN A 194 13.39 3.37 -3.54
CA GLN A 194 12.61 4.43 -4.19
C GLN A 194 13.42 5.16 -5.27
N ALA A 195 14.67 5.44 -5.00
CA ALA A 195 15.59 6.06 -5.96
C ALA A 195 15.97 5.16 -7.16
N GLY A 196 15.49 3.91 -7.23
CA GLY A 196 15.82 2.97 -8.30
C GLY A 196 17.21 2.35 -8.20
N LYS A 197 17.86 2.47 -7.04
CA LYS A 197 19.24 2.01 -6.80
C LYS A 197 19.32 0.66 -6.09
N GLN A 198 18.25 -0.13 -6.13
CA GLN A 198 18.12 -1.39 -5.40
C GLN A 198 19.08 -2.50 -5.82
N PHE A 199 19.80 -2.31 -6.94
CA PHE A 199 20.76 -3.30 -7.44
C PHE A 199 22.22 -2.81 -7.43
N ASP A 200 22.48 -1.62 -6.89
CA ASP A 200 23.84 -1.15 -6.73
C ASP A 200 24.55 -1.87 -5.56
N GLU A 201 25.89 -1.72 -5.48
CA GLU A 201 26.70 -2.40 -4.47
C GLU A 201 26.31 -1.99 -3.04
N ARG A 202 25.94 -0.73 -2.85
CA ARG A 202 25.49 -0.21 -1.55
C ARG A 202 24.19 -0.88 -1.10
N ALA A 203 23.23 -1.04 -2.02
CA ALA A 203 21.98 -1.73 -1.73
C ALA A 203 22.23 -3.20 -1.34
N VAL A 204 23.07 -3.90 -2.11
CA VAL A 204 23.43 -5.30 -1.82
C VAL A 204 24.10 -5.43 -0.46
N GLN A 205 25.01 -4.52 -0.12
CA GLN A 205 25.68 -4.52 1.18
C GLN A 205 24.70 -4.23 2.33
N THR A 206 23.83 -3.22 2.17
CA THR A 206 22.79 -2.90 3.15
C THR A 206 21.87 -4.10 3.40
N VAL A 207 21.42 -4.77 2.33
CA VAL A 207 20.57 -6.00 2.48
C VAL A 207 21.31 -7.11 3.22
N ARG A 208 22.61 -7.30 2.94
CA ARG A 208 23.43 -8.29 3.67
C ARG A 208 23.49 -7.99 5.17
N GLU A 209 23.71 -6.72 5.51
CA GLU A 209 23.82 -6.27 6.90
C GLU A 209 22.51 -6.44 7.68
N VAL A 210 21.36 -6.07 7.09
CA VAL A 210 20.06 -6.22 7.78
C VAL A 210 19.59 -7.68 7.87
N CYS A 211 20.00 -8.54 6.93
CA CYS A 211 19.68 -9.97 6.99
C CYS A 211 20.54 -10.74 8.01
N ALA A 212 21.76 -10.28 8.30
CA ALA A 212 22.70 -11.01 9.16
C ALA A 212 22.18 -11.26 10.59
N PRO A 213 21.56 -10.31 11.30
CA PRO A 213 20.94 -10.55 12.61
C PRO A 213 19.85 -11.62 12.57
N LEU A 214 18.99 -11.60 11.55
CA LEU A 214 17.89 -12.56 11.37
C LEU A 214 18.41 -13.98 11.14
N LYS A 215 19.47 -14.12 10.36
CA LYS A 215 20.15 -15.42 10.18
C LYS A 215 20.73 -15.97 11.49
N ARG A 216 21.34 -15.10 12.32
CA ARG A 216 21.86 -15.52 13.64
C ARG A 216 20.74 -15.92 14.60
N ALA A 217 19.57 -15.28 14.48
CA ALA A 217 18.39 -15.62 15.27
C ALA A 217 17.66 -16.89 14.77
N ASP A 218 18.13 -17.46 13.66
CA ASP A 218 17.57 -18.67 13.02
C ASP A 218 16.05 -18.56 12.83
N VAL A 219 15.60 -17.42 12.30
CA VAL A 219 14.19 -17.17 11.97
C VAL A 219 13.77 -17.98 10.74
N ASP A 220 12.56 -18.51 10.72
CA ASP A 220 12.01 -19.25 9.59
C ASP A 220 10.99 -18.45 8.78
N THR A 221 10.60 -17.30 9.32
CA THR A 221 9.62 -16.39 8.69
C THR A 221 10.10 -14.96 8.88
N VAL A 222 9.99 -14.10 7.86
CA VAL A 222 10.37 -12.69 7.91
C VAL A 222 9.26 -11.82 7.35
N ILE A 223 8.82 -10.85 8.16
CA ILE A 223 7.88 -9.81 7.77
C ILE A 223 8.64 -8.70 7.04
N LEU A 224 8.15 -8.34 5.84
CA LEU A 224 8.63 -7.20 5.07
C LEU A 224 7.85 -5.94 5.48
N GLY A 225 8.17 -5.40 6.66
CA GLY A 225 7.45 -4.30 7.32
C GLY A 225 7.69 -2.92 6.69
N CYS A 226 7.80 -2.86 5.37
CA CYS A 226 7.85 -1.66 4.56
C CYS A 226 7.36 -1.96 3.15
N THR A 227 6.53 -1.08 2.60
CA THR A 227 5.94 -1.19 1.27
C THR A 227 6.95 -1.25 0.12
N HIS A 228 8.19 -0.81 0.34
CA HIS A 228 9.27 -0.84 -0.64
C HIS A 228 9.92 -2.23 -0.77
N TYR A 229 9.95 -3.01 0.30
CA TYR A 229 10.75 -4.25 0.36
C TYR A 229 10.29 -5.38 -0.57
N PRO A 230 9.01 -5.48 -0.97
CA PRO A 230 8.59 -6.45 -1.98
C PRO A 230 9.36 -6.34 -3.30
N LEU A 231 9.82 -5.14 -3.72
CA LEU A 231 10.61 -4.97 -4.95
C LEU A 231 11.99 -5.64 -4.90
N ILE A 232 12.51 -5.89 -3.71
CA ILE A 232 13.79 -6.59 -3.52
C ILE A 232 13.61 -7.97 -2.89
N GLN A 233 12.39 -8.49 -2.88
CA GLN A 233 12.09 -9.81 -2.30
C GLN A 233 12.99 -10.93 -2.83
N PRO A 234 13.32 -11.03 -4.13
CA PRO A 234 14.25 -12.04 -4.63
C PRO A 234 15.65 -11.92 -4.01
N MET A 235 16.14 -10.70 -3.78
CA MET A 235 17.43 -10.46 -3.13
C MET A 235 17.38 -10.85 -1.64
N LEU A 236 16.34 -10.45 -0.92
CA LEU A 236 16.11 -10.83 0.47
C LEU A 236 16.03 -12.36 0.61
N GLN A 237 15.26 -13.02 -0.27
CA GLN A 237 15.14 -14.48 -0.27
C GLN A 237 16.50 -15.16 -0.47
N ARG A 238 17.33 -14.65 -1.40
CA ARG A 238 18.67 -15.17 -1.63
C ARG A 238 19.59 -15.01 -0.41
N MET A 239 19.48 -13.87 0.30
CA MET A 239 20.33 -13.59 1.47
C MET A 239 19.89 -14.36 2.71
N LEU A 240 18.60 -14.53 2.92
CA LEU A 240 18.02 -15.26 4.07
C LEU A 240 18.05 -16.77 3.87
N GLY A 241 17.96 -17.23 2.64
CA GLY A 241 17.92 -18.64 2.27
C GLY A 241 16.53 -19.13 1.86
N PRO A 242 16.44 -20.26 1.12
CA PRO A 242 15.17 -20.75 0.57
C PRO A 242 14.20 -21.30 1.63
N GLY A 243 14.70 -21.63 2.84
CA GLY A 243 13.87 -22.12 3.94
C GLY A 243 13.11 -21.04 4.71
N VAL A 244 13.38 -19.75 4.45
CA VAL A 244 12.72 -18.62 5.12
C VAL A 244 11.51 -18.18 4.32
N THR A 245 10.35 -18.12 4.97
CA THR A 245 9.12 -17.57 4.39
C THR A 245 9.11 -16.06 4.49
N LEU A 246 8.92 -15.35 3.36
CA LEU A 246 8.76 -13.90 3.34
C LEU A 246 7.28 -13.54 3.33
N VAL A 247 6.89 -12.62 4.21
CA VAL A 247 5.51 -12.14 4.36
C VAL A 247 5.47 -10.65 4.04
N SER A 248 4.61 -10.25 3.09
CA SER A 248 4.35 -8.86 2.72
C SER A 248 2.89 -8.49 2.94
N SER A 249 2.60 -7.18 2.97
CA SER A 249 1.32 -6.59 3.36
C SER A 249 0.17 -6.91 2.39
N GLY A 250 0.44 -6.82 1.09
CA GLY A 250 -0.60 -6.62 0.08
C GLY A 250 -1.71 -7.67 0.09
N ALA A 251 -1.37 -8.94 -0.19
CA ALA A 251 -2.38 -9.99 -0.34
C ALA A 251 -3.20 -10.27 0.94
N ALA A 252 -2.61 -10.09 2.13
CA ALA A 252 -3.32 -10.27 3.39
C ALA A 252 -4.30 -9.12 3.65
N LEU A 253 -3.86 -7.89 3.40
CA LEU A 253 -4.70 -6.70 3.53
C LEU A 253 -5.83 -6.71 2.49
N ALA A 254 -5.56 -7.09 1.24
CA ALA A 254 -6.60 -7.18 0.20
C ALA A 254 -7.76 -8.11 0.60
N ARG A 255 -7.48 -9.24 1.24
CA ARG A 255 -8.53 -10.11 1.81
C ARG A 255 -9.30 -9.44 2.93
N GLN A 256 -8.64 -8.65 3.78
CA GLN A 256 -9.30 -7.92 4.85
C GLN A 256 -10.22 -6.82 4.30
N VAL A 257 -9.79 -6.11 3.26
CA VAL A 257 -10.59 -5.10 2.56
C VAL A 257 -11.83 -5.75 1.93
N GLU A 258 -11.66 -6.86 1.19
CA GLU A 258 -12.77 -7.62 0.62
C GLU A 258 -13.80 -8.03 1.69
N HIS A 259 -13.32 -8.56 2.81
CA HIS A 259 -14.18 -8.95 3.92
C HIS A 259 -14.92 -7.75 4.53
N ALA A 260 -14.24 -6.62 4.73
CA ALA A 260 -14.86 -5.41 5.27
C ALA A 260 -15.94 -4.85 4.33
N LEU A 261 -15.71 -4.84 3.03
CA LEU A 261 -16.72 -4.44 2.05
C LEU A 261 -17.93 -5.39 2.03
N SER A 262 -17.66 -6.70 2.05
CA SER A 262 -18.73 -7.72 2.03
C SER A 262 -19.61 -7.67 3.28
N THR A 263 -19.01 -7.54 4.46
CA THR A 263 -19.78 -7.52 5.73
C THR A 263 -20.62 -6.26 5.91
N ARG A 264 -20.32 -5.18 5.18
CA ARG A 264 -21.04 -3.91 5.22
C ARG A 264 -21.92 -3.64 4.00
N ASP A 265 -21.98 -4.58 3.08
CA ASP A 265 -22.69 -4.43 1.79
C ASP A 265 -22.22 -3.17 1.02
N LEU A 266 -20.89 -2.94 1.01
CA LEU A 266 -20.24 -1.80 0.35
C LEU A 266 -19.52 -2.18 -0.93
N GLN A 267 -19.62 -3.41 -1.43
CA GLN A 267 -19.03 -3.84 -2.68
C GLN A 267 -19.60 -3.06 -3.87
N ASN A 268 -18.74 -2.64 -4.79
CA ASN A 268 -19.18 -1.92 -5.98
C ASN A 268 -20.05 -2.85 -6.86
N PRO A 269 -21.31 -2.48 -7.16
CA PRO A 269 -22.21 -3.30 -7.94
C PRO A 269 -21.92 -3.31 -9.44
N GLN A 270 -20.96 -2.51 -9.91
CA GLN A 270 -20.63 -2.44 -11.34
C GLN A 270 -20.12 -3.79 -11.89
N SER A 271 -20.35 -4.01 -13.18
CA SER A 271 -19.92 -5.24 -13.86
C SER A 271 -18.54 -5.11 -14.55
N GLY A 272 -18.08 -3.88 -14.75
CA GLY A 272 -16.81 -3.56 -15.40
C GLY A 272 -15.63 -3.50 -14.44
N GLU A 273 -14.46 -3.20 -14.98
CA GLU A 273 -13.27 -2.87 -14.22
C GLU A 273 -13.43 -1.50 -13.52
N GLY A 274 -12.86 -1.37 -12.33
CA GLY A 274 -12.87 -0.14 -11.53
C GLY A 274 -11.97 0.95 -12.11
N GLU A 275 -12.19 2.17 -11.66
CA GLU A 275 -11.38 3.33 -12.02
C GLU A 275 -10.28 3.58 -10.99
N TYR A 276 -9.09 3.96 -11.47
CA TYR A 276 -7.93 4.21 -10.62
C TYR A 276 -7.47 5.66 -10.79
N ARG A 277 -7.43 6.39 -9.69
CA ARG A 277 -6.97 7.79 -9.65
C ARG A 277 -5.76 7.91 -8.74
N PHE A 278 -4.76 8.67 -9.19
CA PHE A 278 -3.51 8.83 -8.49
C PHE A 278 -3.29 10.29 -8.09
N LEU A 279 -2.98 10.48 -6.80
CA LEU A 279 -2.67 11.77 -6.21
C LEU A 279 -1.27 11.73 -5.61
N CYS A 280 -0.55 12.85 -5.65
CA CYS A 280 0.68 13.00 -4.89
C CYS A 280 0.84 14.43 -4.35
N THR A 281 1.59 14.57 -3.26
CA THR A 281 1.89 15.88 -2.68
C THR A 281 3.16 16.52 -3.25
N GLY A 282 3.99 15.76 -3.95
CA GLY A 282 5.25 16.22 -4.55
C GLY A 282 5.18 16.39 -6.06
N ASP A 283 6.26 16.07 -6.73
CA ASP A 283 6.40 16.15 -8.18
C ASP A 283 5.69 14.97 -8.85
N THR A 284 4.78 15.27 -9.78
CA THR A 284 3.94 14.27 -10.46
C THR A 284 4.71 13.41 -11.46
N GLU A 285 5.70 13.97 -12.15
CA GLU A 285 6.50 13.23 -13.12
C GLU A 285 7.42 12.23 -12.42
N VAL A 286 8.03 12.65 -11.31
CA VAL A 286 8.84 11.77 -10.46
C VAL A 286 7.99 10.66 -9.86
N PHE A 287 6.77 10.98 -9.44
CA PHE A 287 5.81 10.00 -8.92
C PHE A 287 5.43 8.98 -9.98
N GLU A 288 5.08 9.41 -11.19
CA GLU A 288 4.68 8.53 -12.30
C GLU A 288 5.81 7.57 -12.70
N GLN A 289 7.03 8.11 -12.89
CA GLN A 289 8.20 7.31 -13.27
C GLN A 289 8.56 6.26 -12.22
N ALA A 290 8.55 6.64 -10.94
CA ALA A 290 8.80 5.70 -9.86
C ALA A 290 7.64 4.72 -9.70
N GLY A 291 6.41 5.22 -9.71
CA GLY A 291 5.20 4.47 -9.43
C GLY A 291 4.95 3.30 -10.38
N THR A 292 5.24 3.46 -11.67
CA THR A 292 5.15 2.38 -12.66
C THR A 292 5.91 1.11 -12.24
N ARG A 293 7.07 1.26 -11.58
CA ARG A 293 7.86 0.12 -11.09
C ARG A 293 7.21 -0.58 -9.91
N PHE A 294 6.53 0.18 -9.03
CA PHE A 294 5.89 -0.35 -7.83
C PHE A 294 4.52 -0.95 -8.14
N LEU A 295 3.75 -0.31 -9.01
CA LEU A 295 2.44 -0.81 -9.41
C LEU A 295 2.55 -1.98 -10.42
N GLN A 296 3.69 -2.10 -11.12
CA GLN A 296 3.95 -3.08 -12.19
C GLN A 296 3.01 -2.91 -13.40
N MET A 297 2.47 -1.71 -13.57
CA MET A 297 1.67 -1.30 -14.73
C MET A 297 1.82 0.21 -14.91
N PRO A 298 1.55 0.77 -16.09
CA PRO A 298 1.56 2.22 -16.30
C PRO A 298 0.56 2.91 -15.36
N LEU A 299 0.96 4.01 -14.74
CA LEU A 299 0.03 4.91 -14.07
C LEU A 299 -0.72 5.74 -15.09
N GLY A 300 -1.99 6.01 -14.81
CA GLY A 300 -2.72 7.07 -15.48
C GLY A 300 -2.23 8.47 -15.03
N PRO A 301 -2.94 9.53 -15.41
CA PRO A 301 -2.61 10.89 -15.00
C PRO A 301 -2.52 11.01 -13.46
N VAL A 302 -1.48 11.69 -12.97
CA VAL A 302 -1.25 11.95 -11.55
C VAL A 302 -1.64 13.40 -11.25
N GLU A 303 -2.51 13.60 -10.26
CA GLU A 303 -2.91 14.92 -9.77
C GLU A 303 -2.03 15.33 -8.59
N ARG A 304 -1.47 16.55 -8.63
CA ARG A 304 -0.81 17.13 -7.47
C ARG A 304 -1.84 17.72 -6.52
N VAL A 305 -1.70 17.43 -5.23
CA VAL A 305 -2.58 17.95 -4.18
C VAL A 305 -1.78 18.66 -3.08
N GLU A 306 -2.40 19.70 -2.52
CA GLU A 306 -1.93 20.39 -1.32
C GLU A 306 -2.85 20.00 -0.16
N LEU A 307 -2.27 19.44 0.89
CA LEU A 307 -3.03 18.96 2.04
C LEU A 307 -3.33 20.12 2.99
N ALA A 308 -4.57 20.20 3.44
CA ALA A 308 -4.94 21.12 4.50
C ALA A 308 -4.36 20.66 5.85
N THR A 309 -3.85 21.60 6.64
CA THR A 309 -3.37 21.31 8.00
C THR A 309 -4.54 20.92 8.90
N VAL A 310 -4.40 19.81 9.59
CA VAL A 310 -5.41 19.29 10.52
C VAL A 310 -4.86 19.33 11.95
N GLU A 311 -5.64 19.89 12.87
CA GLU A 311 -5.35 19.78 14.29
C GLU A 311 -5.61 18.33 14.77
N VAL A 312 -4.57 17.71 15.28
CA VAL A 312 -4.67 16.39 15.90
C VAL A 312 -4.74 16.63 17.42
N MET A 313 -5.90 16.37 18.01
CA MET A 313 -6.01 16.37 19.48
C MET A 313 -5.12 15.24 20.03
N ALA A 314 -4.32 15.57 21.02
CA ALA A 314 -3.39 14.68 21.69
C ALA A 314 -4.08 13.52 22.42
#